data_5de248479d95718e0f2a171045cdd61f
#
_entry.id   5de248479d95718e0f2a171045cdd61f
#
_cell.length_a   1.000
_cell.length_b   1.000
_cell.length_c   1.000
_cell.angle_alpha   90.00
_cell.angle_beta   90.00
_cell.angle_gamma   90.00
#
_symmetry.space_group_name_H-M   'P 1'
#
loop_
_entity.id
_entity.type
_entity.pdbx_description
1 polymer ?
#
loop_
_entity_poly.entity_id
_entity_poly.type
_entity_poly.pdbx_seq_one_letter_code
_entity_poly.pdbx_strand_id
1 'polypeptide(L)'
;ACISYNIFVRKNTVMFDERLGVGTYFSSGEETDYLYSFIENYRTCGFFVDRTAVYHPANNADISKVYKYSLGFAALQKKDWIMRRNYKALFVYLYYLLRAFCGMLLIRNFIKHWYSFGGKIIGFVKFKV
;
A
#
# COMPACT_ATOMS: atom_id res chain seq x y z
N ALA A 1 -6.29 -1.13 5.68
CA ALA A 1 -4.91 -0.64 5.63
C ALA A 1 -4.45 -0.36 7.05
N CYS A 2 -3.29 -0.85 7.40
CA CYS A 2 -2.65 -0.52 8.67
C CYS A 2 -1.92 0.81 8.52
N ILE A 3 -1.90 1.60 9.58
CA ILE A 3 -1.25 2.90 9.62
C ILE A 3 -0.26 2.86 10.79
N SER A 4 0.99 3.24 10.54
CA SER A 4 2.13 3.02 11.45
C SER A 4 1.94 3.52 12.88
N TYR A 5 1.24 4.60 13.08
CA TYR A 5 0.98 5.14 14.43
C TYR A 5 -0.05 4.33 15.25
N ASN A 6 -0.68 3.30 14.65
CA ASN A 6 -1.63 2.39 15.32
C ASN A 6 -1.13 0.93 15.34
N ILE A 7 0.16 0.71 15.07
CA ILE A 7 0.77 -0.60 15.03
C ILE A 7 1.74 -0.74 16.18
N PHE A 8 1.52 -1.75 17.03
CA PHE A 8 2.40 -2.11 18.12
C PHE A 8 2.92 -3.52 17.91
N VAL A 9 4.22 -3.66 17.82
CA VAL A 9 4.88 -4.96 17.64
C VAL A 9 5.89 -5.21 18.74
N ARG A 10 6.08 -6.48 19.10
CA ARG A 10 7.17 -6.87 20.00
C ARG A 10 8.52 -6.68 19.29
N LYS A 11 9.58 -6.42 20.06
CA LYS A 11 10.95 -6.37 19.55
C LYS A 11 11.24 -7.61 18.71
N ASN A 12 11.73 -7.42 17.51
CA ASN A 12 11.97 -8.49 16.53
C ASN A 12 13.11 -8.11 15.57
N THR A 13 13.46 -9.00 14.65
CA THR A 13 14.53 -8.82 13.66
C THR A 13 14.02 -8.53 12.26
N VAL A 14 12.71 -8.40 12.06
CA VAL A 14 12.15 -8.03 10.75
C VAL A 14 12.50 -6.59 10.44
N MET A 15 13.00 -6.34 9.25
CA MET A 15 13.34 -5.01 8.77
C MET A 15 12.31 -4.52 7.76
N PHE A 16 12.15 -3.19 7.69
CA PHE A 16 11.38 -2.56 6.62
C PHE A 16 12.08 -2.73 5.27
N ASP A 17 11.30 -2.85 4.21
CA ASP A 17 11.84 -2.76 2.85
C ASP A 17 12.14 -1.29 2.52
N GLU A 18 13.43 -0.95 2.44
CA GLU A 18 13.91 0.41 2.22
C GLU A 18 13.48 1.01 0.86
N ARG A 19 12.95 0.20 -0.03
CA ARG A 19 12.41 0.66 -1.32
C ARG A 19 10.99 1.25 -1.19
N LEU A 20 10.28 0.90 -0.09
CA LEU A 20 8.91 1.35 0.20
C LEU A 20 8.93 2.44 1.28
N GLY A 21 7.91 3.29 1.28
CA GLY A 21 7.68 4.23 2.37
C GLY A 21 8.02 5.68 2.09
N VAL A 22 7.77 6.50 3.11
CA VAL A 22 7.96 7.95 3.02
C VAL A 22 9.40 8.30 2.69
N GLY A 23 9.59 9.18 1.70
CA GLY A 23 10.93 9.58 1.23
C GLY A 23 11.50 8.73 0.10
N THR A 24 10.90 7.59 -0.21
CA THR A 24 11.31 6.74 -1.32
C THR A 24 10.51 7.02 -2.60
N TYR A 25 10.94 6.41 -3.71
CA TYR A 25 10.18 6.46 -4.96
C TYR A 25 8.77 5.83 -4.82
N PHE A 26 8.66 4.71 -4.08
CA PHE A 26 7.40 4.04 -3.78
C PHE A 26 6.88 4.47 -2.40
N SER A 27 6.47 5.68 -2.28
CA SER A 27 6.21 6.48 -1.07
C SER A 27 5.12 5.95 -0.12
N SER A 28 4.82 4.64 -0.11
CA SER A 28 3.86 4.01 0.81
C SER A 28 3.93 2.48 0.75
N GLY A 29 3.29 1.82 1.70
CA GLY A 29 3.13 0.37 1.75
C GLY A 29 4.10 -0.32 2.70
N GLU A 30 5.04 0.42 3.30
CA GLU A 30 6.07 -0.07 4.19
C GLU A 30 5.49 -0.76 5.44
N GLU A 31 4.46 -0.17 6.04
CA GLU A 31 3.86 -0.75 7.25
C GLU A 31 3.14 -2.06 6.94
N THR A 32 2.44 -2.11 5.81
CA THR A 32 1.71 -3.32 5.39
C THR A 32 2.70 -4.42 5.03
N ASP A 33 3.76 -4.09 4.30
CA ASP A 33 4.84 -5.02 3.95
C ASP A 33 5.53 -5.57 5.20
N TYR A 34 5.87 -4.69 6.15
CA TYR A 34 6.49 -5.06 7.42
C TYR A 34 5.61 -6.03 8.21
N LEU A 35 4.30 -5.73 8.34
CA LEU A 35 3.37 -6.59 9.06
C LEU A 35 3.22 -7.97 8.41
N TYR A 36 3.14 -8.03 7.08
CA TYR A 36 3.11 -9.30 6.37
C TYR A 36 4.40 -10.09 6.62
N SER A 37 5.55 -9.45 6.49
CA SER A 37 6.84 -10.09 6.79
C SER A 37 6.94 -10.58 8.24
N PHE A 38 6.43 -9.79 9.19
CA PHE A 38 6.39 -10.17 10.60
C PHE A 38 5.50 -11.39 10.84
N ILE A 39 4.29 -11.40 10.29
CA ILE A 39 3.33 -12.51 10.43
C ILE A 39 3.89 -13.78 9.82
N GLU A 40 4.48 -13.70 8.64
CA GLU A 40 5.07 -14.84 7.93
C GLU A 40 6.28 -15.42 8.69
N ASN A 41 7.23 -14.57 9.10
CA ASN A 41 8.45 -15.00 9.78
C ASN A 41 8.18 -15.63 11.14
N TYR A 42 7.24 -15.09 11.89
CA TYR A 42 6.94 -15.59 13.26
C TYR A 42 5.73 -16.51 13.30
N ARG A 43 5.07 -16.78 12.15
CA ARG A 43 3.84 -17.59 12.06
C ARG A 43 2.82 -17.19 13.13
N THR A 44 2.66 -15.88 13.30
CA THR A 44 1.81 -15.27 14.33
C THR A 44 0.59 -14.61 13.71
N CYS A 45 -0.23 -13.99 14.54
CA CYS A 45 -1.37 -13.19 14.10
C CYS A 45 -1.36 -11.82 14.75
N GLY A 46 -2.04 -10.87 14.14
CA GLY A 46 -2.32 -9.57 14.72
C GLY A 46 -3.68 -9.58 15.43
N PHE A 47 -3.78 -8.84 16.53
CA PHE A 47 -5.04 -8.60 17.21
C PHE A 47 -5.49 -7.17 16.97
N PHE A 48 -6.75 -7.02 16.60
CA PHE A 48 -7.38 -5.71 16.58
C PHE A 48 -7.83 -5.34 17.99
N VAL A 49 -7.41 -4.17 18.47
CA VAL A 49 -7.82 -3.63 19.75
C VAL A 49 -8.76 -2.45 19.49
N ASP A 50 -10.01 -2.59 19.87
CA ASP A 50 -11.04 -1.55 19.73
C ASP A 50 -10.88 -0.47 20.81
N ARG A 51 -9.76 0.22 20.78
CA ARG A 51 -9.46 1.38 21.63
C ARG A 51 -8.71 2.42 20.83
N THR A 52 -9.08 3.68 20.99
CA THR A 52 -8.34 4.81 20.41
C THR A 52 -7.03 4.98 21.16
N ALA A 53 -5.92 4.59 20.55
CA ALA A 53 -4.57 4.75 21.11
C ALA A 53 -3.93 6.08 20.67
N VAL A 54 -4.23 6.55 19.45
CA VAL A 54 -3.64 7.75 18.86
C VAL A 54 -4.69 8.51 18.05
N TYR A 55 -4.73 9.84 18.24
CA TYR A 55 -5.50 10.73 17.37
C TYR A 55 -4.61 11.27 16.26
N HIS A 56 -5.05 11.12 15.03
CA HIS A 56 -4.38 11.69 13.88
C HIS A 56 -5.32 12.65 13.14
N PRO A 57 -4.90 13.89 12.83
CA PRO A 57 -5.74 14.83 12.08
C PRO A 57 -6.13 14.26 10.73
N ALA A 58 -7.39 14.49 10.32
CA ALA A 58 -7.83 14.14 8.98
C ALA A 58 -6.99 14.89 7.94
N ASN A 59 -6.30 14.15 7.10
CA ASN A 59 -5.53 14.72 5.99
C ASN A 59 -6.37 14.72 4.72
N ASN A 60 -6.61 15.90 4.17
CA ASN A 60 -7.12 16.01 2.80
C ASN A 60 -6.01 15.55 1.85
N ALA A 61 -6.25 14.40 1.20
CA ALA A 61 -5.27 13.86 0.26
C ALA A 61 -5.16 14.77 -0.96
N ASP A 62 -4.05 15.48 -1.06
CA ASP A 62 -3.66 16.19 -2.27
C ASP A 62 -3.45 15.20 -3.44
N ILE A 63 -3.60 15.69 -4.67
CA ILE A 63 -3.44 14.88 -5.90
C ILE A 63 -2.07 14.23 -5.97
N SER A 64 -1.03 14.93 -5.53
CA SER A 64 0.34 14.37 -5.46
C SER A 64 0.42 13.15 -4.54
N LYS A 65 -0.28 13.16 -3.42
CA LYS A 65 -0.37 12.03 -2.50
C LYS A 65 -1.11 10.84 -3.11
N VAL A 66 -2.17 11.11 -3.90
CA VAL A 66 -2.91 10.05 -4.61
C VAL A 66 -1.98 9.27 -5.55
N TYR A 67 -1.15 9.99 -6.31
CA TYR A 67 -0.17 9.36 -7.20
C TYR A 67 0.86 8.55 -6.41
N LYS A 68 1.50 9.15 -5.41
CA LYS A 68 2.52 8.51 -4.58
C LYS A 68 2.00 7.25 -3.87
N TYR A 69 0.82 7.32 -3.27
CA TYR A 69 0.20 6.15 -2.64
C TYR A 69 -0.17 5.06 -3.65
N SER A 70 -0.53 5.45 -4.86
CA SER A 70 -0.81 4.48 -5.93
C SER A 70 0.45 3.77 -6.41
N LEU A 71 1.61 4.45 -6.43
CA LEU A 71 2.92 3.84 -6.70
C LEU A 71 3.25 2.75 -5.67
N GLY A 72 3.21 3.10 -4.39
CA GLY A 72 3.55 2.17 -3.31
C GLY A 72 2.54 1.01 -3.21
N PHE A 73 1.25 1.29 -3.37
CA PHE A 73 0.23 0.24 -3.42
C PHE A 73 0.55 -0.80 -4.51
N ALA A 74 0.85 -0.36 -5.74
CA ALA A 74 1.12 -1.27 -6.84
C ALA A 74 2.44 -2.04 -6.65
N ALA A 75 3.47 -1.40 -6.10
CA ALA A 75 4.73 -2.02 -5.74
C ALA A 75 4.52 -3.14 -4.71
N LEU A 76 3.76 -2.88 -3.65
CA LEU A 76 3.41 -3.85 -2.62
C LEU A 76 2.64 -5.05 -3.21
N GLN A 77 1.60 -4.79 -4.03
CA GLN A 77 0.83 -5.88 -4.64
C GLN A 77 1.69 -6.77 -5.54
N LYS A 78 2.63 -6.17 -6.30
CA LYS A 78 3.59 -6.94 -7.12
C LYS A 78 4.53 -7.78 -6.25
N LYS A 79 5.06 -7.19 -5.17
CA LYS A 79 5.91 -7.90 -4.22
C LYS A 79 5.19 -9.10 -3.61
N ASP A 80 3.97 -8.90 -3.12
CA ASP A 80 3.14 -9.95 -2.54
C ASP A 80 2.83 -11.06 -3.53
N TRP A 81 2.49 -10.69 -4.76
CA TRP A 81 2.21 -11.67 -5.81
C TRP A 81 3.43 -12.51 -6.13
N ILE A 82 4.59 -11.90 -6.38
CA ILE A 82 5.78 -12.61 -6.88
C ILE A 82 6.55 -13.29 -5.74
N MET A 83 6.90 -12.56 -4.67
CA MET A 83 7.74 -13.08 -3.59
C MET A 83 6.98 -13.98 -2.63
N ARG A 84 5.76 -13.59 -2.24
CA ARG A 84 4.91 -14.34 -1.31
C ARG A 84 3.97 -15.31 -1.99
N ARG A 85 4.01 -15.39 -3.34
CA ARG A 85 3.11 -16.22 -4.16
C ARG A 85 1.63 -16.01 -3.83
N ASN A 86 1.29 -14.80 -3.40
CA ASN A 86 -0.07 -14.42 -3.05
C ASN A 86 -0.87 -13.97 -4.29
N TYR A 87 -1.50 -14.90 -4.97
CA TYR A 87 -2.28 -14.59 -6.17
C TYR A 87 -3.46 -13.65 -5.91
N LYS A 88 -3.97 -13.59 -4.67
CA LYS A 88 -5.02 -12.63 -4.30
C LYS A 88 -4.54 -11.18 -4.45
N ALA A 89 -3.27 -10.92 -4.23
CA ALA A 89 -2.68 -9.60 -4.42
C ALA A 89 -2.79 -9.12 -5.88
N LEU A 90 -2.60 -10.01 -6.85
CA LEU A 90 -2.80 -9.70 -8.27
C LEU A 90 -4.26 -9.33 -8.57
N PHE A 91 -5.22 -10.09 -8.05
CA PHE A 91 -6.65 -9.78 -8.24
C PHE A 91 -7.03 -8.44 -7.59
N VAL A 92 -6.53 -8.16 -6.39
CA VAL A 92 -6.73 -6.87 -5.72
C VAL A 92 -6.13 -5.74 -6.56
N TYR A 93 -4.92 -5.92 -7.09
CA TYR A 93 -4.30 -4.93 -7.98
C TYR A 93 -5.16 -4.65 -9.22
N LEU A 94 -5.59 -5.69 -9.93
CA LEU A 94 -6.42 -5.57 -11.13
C LEU A 94 -7.76 -4.90 -10.84
N TYR A 95 -8.40 -5.25 -9.73
CA TYR A 95 -9.65 -4.61 -9.29
C TYR A 95 -9.47 -3.10 -9.08
N TYR A 96 -8.43 -2.68 -8.35
CA TYR A 96 -8.19 -1.26 -8.10
C TYR A 96 -7.70 -0.50 -9.35
N LEU A 97 -7.02 -1.18 -10.26
CA LEU A 97 -6.65 -0.62 -11.56
C LEU A 97 -7.89 -0.36 -12.42
N LEU A 98 -8.78 -1.35 -12.54
CA LEU A 98 -10.05 -1.23 -13.26
C LEU A 98 -10.94 -0.16 -12.63
N ARG A 99 -11.07 -0.12 -11.31
CA ARG A 99 -11.81 0.92 -10.60
C ARG A 99 -11.30 2.32 -10.91
N ALA A 100 -9.98 2.51 -10.98
CA ALA A 100 -9.40 3.80 -11.36
C ALA A 100 -9.73 4.16 -12.81
N PHE A 101 -9.65 3.19 -13.73
CA PHE A 101 -10.02 3.35 -15.14
C PHE A 101 -11.51 3.71 -15.30
N CYS A 102 -12.42 2.97 -14.69
CA CYS A 102 -13.86 3.27 -14.73
C CYS A 102 -14.16 4.65 -14.13
N GLY A 103 -13.45 5.04 -13.06
CA GLY A 103 -13.60 6.37 -12.45
C GLY A 103 -13.21 7.52 -13.39
N MET A 104 -12.26 7.30 -14.31
CA MET A 104 -11.95 8.28 -15.36
C MET A 104 -13.11 8.43 -16.36
N LEU A 105 -13.74 7.34 -16.74
CA LEU A 105 -14.85 7.36 -17.71
C LEU A 105 -16.11 8.05 -17.16
N LEU A 106 -16.35 7.95 -15.85
CA LEU A 106 -17.50 8.55 -15.19
C LEU A 106 -17.37 10.07 -14.91
N ILE A 107 -16.31 10.70 -15.38
CA ILE A 107 -16.04 12.15 -15.39
C ILE A 107 -15.96 12.81 -14.00
N ARG A 108 -16.43 12.15 -12.95
CA ARG A 108 -16.39 12.69 -11.58
C ARG A 108 -14.97 12.50 -11.00
N ASN A 109 -14.27 13.62 -10.79
CA ASN A 109 -12.88 13.63 -10.29
C ASN A 109 -11.86 12.96 -11.26
N PHE A 110 -12.01 13.16 -12.57
CA PHE A 110 -11.14 12.61 -13.63
C PHE A 110 -9.65 12.70 -13.28
N ILE A 111 -9.16 13.87 -12.88
CA ILE A 111 -7.75 14.10 -12.56
C ILE A 111 -7.27 13.15 -11.46
N LYS A 112 -8.03 12.97 -10.38
CA LYS A 112 -7.67 12.08 -9.27
C LYS A 112 -7.57 10.62 -9.73
N HIS A 113 -8.51 10.17 -10.57
CA HIS A 113 -8.49 8.81 -11.12
C HIS A 113 -7.36 8.61 -12.13
N TRP A 114 -7.03 9.62 -12.93
CA TRP A 114 -5.90 9.60 -13.84
C TRP A 114 -4.58 9.41 -13.10
N TYR A 115 -4.32 10.22 -12.07
CA TYR A 115 -3.12 10.07 -11.24
C TYR A 115 -3.08 8.73 -10.50
N SER A 116 -4.21 8.25 -10.03
CA SER A 116 -4.31 6.94 -9.38
C SER A 116 -4.03 5.78 -10.35
N PHE A 117 -4.54 5.86 -11.56
CA PHE A 117 -4.33 4.85 -12.61
C PHE A 117 -2.86 4.83 -13.06
N GLY A 118 -2.33 6.00 -13.44
CA GLY A 118 -0.92 6.14 -13.85
C GLY A 118 0.06 5.69 -12.77
N GLY A 119 -0.19 6.08 -11.51
CA GLY A 119 0.63 5.64 -10.38
C GLY A 119 0.63 4.13 -10.20
N LYS A 120 -0.51 3.46 -10.37
CA LYS A 120 -0.59 2.00 -10.28
C LYS A 120 0.17 1.29 -11.40
N ILE A 121 0.06 1.75 -12.63
CA ILE A 121 0.81 1.16 -13.75
C ILE A 121 2.30 1.34 -13.53
N ILE A 122 2.75 2.56 -13.26
CA ILE A 122 4.16 2.88 -13.11
C ILE A 122 4.75 2.15 -11.88
N GLY A 123 4.02 2.10 -10.77
CA GLY A 123 4.44 1.40 -9.57
C GLY A 123 4.64 -0.09 -9.81
N PHE A 124 3.72 -0.72 -10.53
CA PHE A 124 3.81 -2.14 -10.86
C PHE A 124 4.96 -2.45 -11.83
N VAL A 125 5.14 -1.63 -12.86
CA VAL A 125 6.19 -1.84 -13.88
C VAL A 125 7.58 -1.60 -13.29
N LYS A 126 7.76 -0.48 -12.60
CA LYS A 126 9.10 -0.05 -12.12
C LYS A 126 9.58 -0.77 -10.86
N PHE A 127 8.69 -1.33 -10.04
CA PHE A 127 9.13 -2.07 -8.87
C PHE A 127 9.85 -3.36 -9.30
N LYS A 128 11.13 -3.47 -8.97
CA LYS A 128 11.93 -4.66 -9.20
C LYS A 128 11.79 -5.60 -8.00
N VAL A 129 11.38 -6.81 -8.25
CA VAL A 129 11.24 -7.88 -7.25
C VAL A 129 12.51 -8.70 -7.24
#